data_8b3cc13636bf7926ecb77146396832a7
#
_entry.id   8b3cc13636bf7926ecb77146396832a7
#
_cell.length_a   1.000
_cell.length_b   1.000
_cell.length_c   1.000
_cell.angle_alpha   90.00
_cell.angle_beta   90.00
_cell.angle_gamma   90.00
#
_symmetry.space_group_name_H-M   'P 1'
#
loop_
_entity.id
_entity.type
_entity.pdbx_description
1 polymer ?
#
loop_
_entity_poly.entity_id
_entity_poly.type
_entity_poly.pdbx_seq_one_letter_code
_entity_poly.pdbx_strand_id
1 'polypeptide(L)'
;WTAVVVSAAAGAPVIGAIAVAIAVGIHLWSCDTPEAEIRLLLVAATMGLAWESALVLAGLLEYSSGIWIPGLAPFWIVAMWILFATTLNVGMRWLRRSTAIAAVAGGIGGPLAFFAGASIGAVELVSPVIALISIGIGWAVMLPLLVRLAIRLDDSHRLVEQSA
;
A
#
# COMPACT_ATOMS: atom_id res chain seq x y z
N TRP A 1 -4.13 -4.32 8.58
CA TRP A 1 -3.50 -3.03 8.91
C TRP A 1 -3.04 -3.00 10.37
N THR A 2 -3.96 -3.11 11.33
CA THR A 2 -3.68 -2.96 12.78
C THR A 2 -2.53 -3.85 13.24
N ALA A 3 -2.55 -5.15 12.91
CA ALA A 3 -1.50 -6.08 13.32
C ALA A 3 -0.10 -5.65 12.84
N VAL A 4 0.01 -5.13 11.62
CA VAL A 4 1.30 -4.70 11.05
C VAL A 4 1.79 -3.42 11.74
N VAL A 5 0.93 -2.41 11.87
CA VAL A 5 1.32 -1.11 12.42
C VAL A 5 1.61 -1.20 13.92
N VAL A 6 0.80 -1.96 14.68
CA VAL A 6 1.05 -2.18 16.11
C VAL A 6 2.32 -2.99 16.34
N SER A 7 2.59 -4.03 15.57
CA SER A 7 3.84 -4.80 15.70
C SER A 7 5.08 -3.96 15.35
N ALA A 8 4.97 -3.06 14.36
CA ALA A 8 6.05 -2.13 14.03
C ALA A 8 6.29 -1.13 15.15
N ALA A 9 5.25 -0.54 15.73
CA ALA A 9 5.32 0.36 16.87
C ALA A 9 5.93 -0.32 18.11
N ALA A 10 5.65 -1.61 18.31
CA ALA A 10 6.21 -2.41 19.39
C ALA A 10 7.65 -2.91 19.13
N GLY A 11 8.30 -2.49 18.03
CA GLY A 11 9.65 -2.91 17.68
C GLY A 11 9.76 -4.36 17.14
N ALA A 12 8.64 -4.99 16.80
CA ALA A 12 8.57 -6.36 16.29
C ALA A 12 7.93 -6.45 14.88
N PRO A 13 8.41 -5.67 13.87
CA PRO A 13 7.77 -5.55 12.56
C PRO A 13 7.69 -6.85 11.77
N VAL A 14 8.53 -7.83 12.09
CA VAL A 14 8.52 -9.18 11.47
C VAL A 14 7.19 -9.89 11.72
N ILE A 15 6.56 -9.71 12.89
CA ILE A 15 5.27 -10.32 13.21
C ILE A 15 4.20 -9.82 12.23
N GLY A 16 4.17 -8.51 11.99
CA GLY A 16 3.26 -7.90 11.02
C GLY A 16 3.52 -8.39 9.59
N ALA A 17 4.79 -8.50 9.19
CA ALA A 17 5.14 -9.00 7.87
C ALA A 17 4.72 -10.46 7.66
N ILE A 18 4.85 -11.31 8.67
CA ILE A 18 4.34 -12.70 8.63
C ILE A 18 2.82 -12.71 8.45
N ALA A 19 2.10 -11.88 9.20
CA ALA A 19 0.64 -11.76 9.05
C ALA A 19 0.23 -11.33 7.63
N VAL A 20 0.99 -10.40 7.02
CA VAL A 20 0.78 -10.02 5.61
C VAL A 20 1.06 -11.19 4.68
N ALA A 21 2.17 -11.91 4.85
CA ALA A 21 2.51 -13.05 4.01
C ALA A 21 1.42 -14.14 4.04
N ILE A 22 0.86 -14.41 5.22
CA ILE A 22 -0.28 -15.34 5.36
C ILE A 22 -1.51 -14.82 4.61
N ALA A 23 -1.87 -13.54 4.82
CA ALA A 23 -3.03 -12.94 4.17
C ALA A 23 -2.89 -12.92 2.63
N VAL A 24 -1.72 -12.58 2.11
CA VAL A 24 -1.41 -12.62 0.68
C VAL A 24 -1.44 -14.06 0.15
N GLY A 25 -0.90 -15.03 0.88
CA GLY A 25 -0.96 -16.45 0.52
C GLY A 25 -2.40 -16.95 0.39
N ILE A 26 -3.26 -16.64 1.37
CA ILE A 26 -4.69 -16.98 1.32
C ILE A 26 -5.38 -16.27 0.15
N HIS A 27 -5.07 -14.98 -0.08
CA HIS A 27 -5.64 -14.21 -1.18
C HIS A 27 -5.29 -14.84 -2.54
N LEU A 28 -4.00 -15.14 -2.77
CA LEU A 28 -3.54 -15.74 -4.03
C LEU A 28 -4.08 -17.16 -4.24
N TRP A 29 -4.27 -17.92 -3.17
CA TRP A 29 -4.92 -19.24 -3.24
C TRP A 29 -6.39 -19.15 -3.68
N SER A 30 -7.08 -18.08 -3.25
CA SER A 30 -8.52 -17.91 -3.43
C SER A 30 -8.90 -17.11 -4.66
N CYS A 31 -7.93 -16.51 -5.39
CA CYS A 31 -8.22 -15.70 -6.56
C CYS A 31 -8.18 -16.53 -7.84
N ASP A 32 -9.05 -16.19 -8.80
CA ASP A 32 -9.16 -16.88 -10.09
C ASP A 32 -7.97 -16.59 -11.01
N THR A 33 -7.29 -15.45 -10.83
CA THR A 33 -6.22 -14.96 -11.71
C THR A 33 -4.95 -14.59 -10.92
N PRO A 34 -4.24 -15.58 -10.32
CA PRO A 34 -3.10 -15.30 -9.43
C PRO A 34 -1.96 -14.56 -10.13
N GLU A 35 -1.72 -14.79 -11.42
CA GLU A 35 -0.66 -14.08 -12.16
C GLU A 35 -0.94 -12.59 -12.30
N ALA A 36 -2.19 -12.19 -12.56
CA ALA A 36 -2.60 -10.80 -12.66
C ALA A 36 -2.49 -10.12 -11.27
N GLU A 37 -2.93 -10.82 -10.22
CA GLU A 37 -2.79 -10.35 -8.84
C GLU A 37 -1.31 -10.17 -8.46
N ILE A 38 -0.44 -11.14 -8.71
CA ILE A 38 1.00 -11.01 -8.42
C ILE A 38 1.60 -9.79 -9.10
N ARG A 39 1.26 -9.52 -10.37
CA ARG A 39 1.72 -8.31 -11.08
C ARG A 39 1.25 -7.03 -10.39
N LEU A 40 -0.01 -6.98 -9.97
CA LEU A 40 -0.57 -5.85 -9.22
C LEU A 40 0.17 -5.64 -7.90
N LEU A 41 0.40 -6.72 -7.14
CA LEU A 41 1.11 -6.68 -5.86
C LEU A 41 2.56 -6.19 -6.02
N LEU A 42 3.27 -6.65 -7.06
CA LEU A 42 4.64 -6.23 -7.35
C LEU A 42 4.72 -4.74 -7.72
N VAL A 43 3.78 -4.25 -8.53
CA VAL A 43 3.72 -2.82 -8.87
C VAL A 43 3.39 -1.99 -7.64
N ALA A 44 2.46 -2.41 -6.81
CA ALA A 44 2.13 -1.73 -5.56
C ALA A 44 3.33 -1.70 -4.60
N ALA A 45 4.05 -2.82 -4.45
CA ALA A 45 5.26 -2.89 -3.63
C ALA A 45 6.35 -1.92 -4.11
N THR A 46 6.61 -1.90 -5.42
CA THR A 46 7.61 -1.01 -6.04
C THR A 46 7.22 0.46 -5.90
N MET A 47 5.95 0.77 -6.15
CA MET A 47 5.41 2.13 -5.99
C MET A 47 5.50 2.57 -4.53
N GLY A 48 5.12 1.71 -3.59
CA GLY A 48 5.21 1.97 -2.17
C GLY A 48 6.65 2.18 -1.71
N LEU A 49 7.56 1.27 -2.10
CA LEU A 49 8.98 1.41 -1.77
C LEU A 49 9.54 2.75 -2.27
N ALA A 50 9.28 3.10 -3.53
CA ALA A 50 9.79 4.34 -4.11
C ALA A 50 9.22 5.58 -3.42
N TRP A 51 7.91 5.61 -3.21
CA TRP A 51 7.22 6.75 -2.59
C TRP A 51 7.63 6.97 -1.13
N GLU A 52 7.57 5.91 -0.32
CA GLU A 52 7.91 5.99 1.10
C GLU A 52 9.39 6.35 1.30
N SER A 53 10.29 5.77 0.48
CA SER A 53 11.69 6.14 0.52
C SER A 53 11.92 7.60 0.12
N ALA A 54 11.17 8.13 -0.84
CA ALA A 54 11.24 9.55 -1.19
C ALA A 54 10.82 10.45 -0.02
N LEU A 55 9.79 10.09 0.74
CA LEU A 55 9.36 10.83 1.92
C LEU A 55 10.39 10.76 3.06
N VAL A 56 11.04 9.60 3.25
CA VAL A 56 12.14 9.43 4.22
C VAL A 56 13.34 10.29 3.81
N LEU A 57 13.78 10.22 2.56
CA LEU A 57 14.89 11.00 2.04
C LEU A 57 14.63 12.52 2.05
N ALA A 58 13.37 12.92 1.93
CA ALA A 58 12.95 14.31 2.08
C ALA A 58 12.91 14.78 3.54
N GLY A 59 13.18 13.89 4.52
CA GLY A 59 13.13 14.21 5.95
C GLY A 59 11.70 14.49 6.46
N LEU A 60 10.69 13.93 5.81
CA LEU A 60 9.28 14.11 6.20
C LEU A 60 8.80 13.00 7.11
N LEU A 61 9.37 11.79 6.98
CA LEU A 61 9.03 10.60 7.75
C LEU A 61 10.27 9.98 8.37
N GLU A 62 10.14 9.55 9.63
CA GLU A 62 11.10 8.70 10.32
C GLU A 62 10.40 7.46 10.86
N TYR A 63 10.99 6.28 10.62
CA TYR A 63 10.44 5.02 11.07
C TYR A 63 11.26 4.48 12.23
N SER A 64 10.59 3.95 13.26
CA SER A 64 11.23 3.43 14.48
C SER A 64 11.81 2.02 14.33
N SER A 65 11.35 1.25 13.33
CA SER A 65 11.70 -0.16 13.21
C SER A 65 11.65 -0.69 11.77
N GLY A 66 12.32 -1.83 11.51
CA GLY A 66 12.23 -2.54 10.22
C GLY A 66 13.04 -1.92 9.08
N ILE A 67 13.96 -1.02 9.38
CA ILE A 67 14.84 -0.38 8.38
C ILE A 67 16.03 -1.33 8.12
N TRP A 68 16.13 -1.86 6.90
CA TRP A 68 17.29 -2.65 6.49
C TRP A 68 18.38 -1.81 5.84
N ILE A 69 17.99 -0.78 5.10
CA ILE A 69 18.90 0.12 4.40
C ILE A 69 18.55 1.55 4.82
N PRO A 70 19.50 2.30 5.42
CA PRO A 70 19.28 3.70 5.77
C PRO A 70 18.80 4.53 4.57
N GLY A 71 17.79 5.36 4.78
CA GLY A 71 17.19 6.20 3.74
C GLY A 71 16.13 5.51 2.89
N LEU A 72 15.94 4.20 3.00
CA LEU A 72 14.84 3.49 2.36
C LEU A 72 13.68 3.24 3.33
N ALA A 73 12.51 3.03 2.75
CA ALA A 73 11.32 2.62 3.49
C ALA A 73 11.55 1.28 4.20
N PRO A 74 11.06 1.08 5.43
CA PRO A 74 11.17 -0.19 6.11
C PRO A 74 10.34 -1.27 5.41
N PHE A 75 10.78 -2.54 5.51
CA PHE A 75 10.17 -3.66 4.80
C PHE A 75 8.68 -3.87 5.15
N TRP A 76 8.28 -3.56 6.37
CA TRP A 76 6.90 -3.74 6.80
C TRP A 76 5.93 -2.74 6.14
N ILE A 77 6.39 -1.53 5.79
CA ILE A 77 5.55 -0.57 5.05
C ILE A 77 5.38 -1.05 3.60
N VAL A 78 6.41 -1.63 2.99
CA VAL A 78 6.29 -2.27 1.66
C VAL A 78 5.32 -3.44 1.71
N ALA A 79 5.37 -4.26 2.77
CA ALA A 79 4.40 -5.32 3.00
C ALA A 79 2.96 -4.77 3.14
N MET A 80 2.79 -3.59 3.77
CA MET A 80 1.51 -2.89 3.85
C MET A 80 0.97 -2.48 2.47
N TRP A 81 1.82 -2.02 1.57
CA TRP A 81 1.42 -1.71 0.19
C TRP A 81 0.94 -2.96 -0.56
N ILE A 82 1.63 -4.09 -0.38
CA ILE A 82 1.21 -5.39 -0.91
C ILE A 82 -0.16 -5.78 -0.34
N LEU A 83 -0.33 -5.73 0.98
CA LEU A 83 -1.59 -6.03 1.65
C LEU A 83 -2.72 -5.11 1.16
N PHE A 84 -2.45 -3.82 1.02
CA PHE A 84 -3.42 -2.86 0.51
C PHE A 84 -3.87 -3.24 -0.91
N ALA A 85 -2.95 -3.63 -1.79
CA ALA A 85 -3.27 -3.99 -3.17
C ALA A 85 -4.22 -5.20 -3.26
N THR A 86 -4.15 -6.17 -2.34
CA THR A 86 -5.10 -7.31 -2.31
C THR A 86 -6.56 -6.86 -2.14
N THR A 87 -6.78 -5.68 -1.56
CA THR A 87 -8.15 -5.17 -1.31
C THR A 87 -8.78 -4.52 -2.54
N LEU A 88 -7.99 -4.13 -3.55
CA LEU A 88 -8.47 -3.37 -4.72
C LEU A 88 -9.47 -4.17 -5.56
N ASN A 89 -9.22 -5.46 -5.72
CA ASN A 89 -10.07 -6.35 -6.51
C ASN A 89 -11.19 -7.02 -5.71
N VAL A 90 -11.18 -6.91 -4.38
CA VAL A 90 -12.17 -7.54 -3.49
C VAL A 90 -13.08 -6.48 -2.86
N GLY A 91 -12.54 -5.71 -1.93
CA GLY A 91 -13.32 -4.76 -1.11
C GLY A 91 -13.44 -3.35 -1.69
N MET A 92 -12.56 -2.96 -2.62
CA MET A 92 -12.49 -1.60 -3.14
C MET A 92 -12.95 -1.47 -4.60
N ARG A 93 -13.72 -2.42 -5.11
CA ARG A 93 -14.27 -2.37 -6.49
C ARG A 93 -15.07 -1.10 -6.78
N TRP A 94 -15.67 -0.50 -5.79
CA TRP A 94 -16.39 0.75 -5.91
C TRP A 94 -15.53 1.94 -6.37
N LEU A 95 -14.20 1.89 -6.12
CA LEU A 95 -13.25 2.90 -6.62
C LEU A 95 -13.11 2.88 -8.16
N ARG A 96 -13.45 1.74 -8.80
CA ARG A 96 -13.40 1.61 -10.26
C ARG A 96 -14.41 2.52 -10.98
N ARG A 97 -15.44 3.01 -10.26
CA ARG A 97 -16.51 3.85 -10.81
C ARG A 97 -16.03 5.22 -11.27
N SER A 98 -15.01 5.79 -10.62
CA SER A 98 -14.53 7.12 -10.94
C SER A 98 -13.10 7.33 -10.45
N THR A 99 -12.25 7.84 -11.35
CA THR A 99 -10.89 8.28 -11.00
C THR A 99 -10.90 9.37 -9.92
N ALA A 100 -11.88 10.28 -9.94
CA ALA A 100 -12.02 11.31 -8.93
C ALA A 100 -12.35 10.74 -7.55
N ILE A 101 -13.22 9.73 -7.48
CA ILE A 101 -13.53 9.04 -6.22
C ILE A 101 -12.28 8.37 -5.67
N ALA A 102 -11.50 7.68 -6.52
CA ALA A 102 -10.25 7.04 -6.11
C ALA A 102 -9.23 8.09 -5.62
N ALA A 103 -9.11 9.23 -6.32
CA ALA A 103 -8.20 10.32 -5.91
C ALA A 103 -8.59 10.92 -4.56
N VAL A 104 -9.86 11.20 -4.33
CA VAL A 104 -10.36 11.72 -3.05
C VAL A 104 -10.18 10.70 -1.93
N ALA A 105 -10.51 9.43 -2.19
CA ALA A 105 -10.33 8.35 -1.21
C ALA A 105 -8.86 8.18 -0.82
N GLY A 106 -7.93 8.23 -1.79
CA GLY A 106 -6.49 8.19 -1.53
C GLY A 106 -6.00 9.42 -0.78
N GLY A 107 -6.38 10.61 -1.28
CA GLY A 107 -5.96 11.89 -0.71
C GLY A 107 -6.39 12.12 0.74
N ILE A 108 -7.49 11.49 1.17
CA ILE A 108 -7.97 11.53 2.56
C ILE A 108 -7.48 10.30 3.34
N GLY A 109 -7.63 9.10 2.77
CA GLY A 109 -7.34 7.85 3.47
C GLY A 109 -5.85 7.66 3.77
N GLY A 110 -4.96 8.07 2.85
CA GLY A 110 -3.51 8.03 3.09
C GLY A 110 -3.10 8.83 4.32
N PRO A 111 -3.36 10.15 4.36
CA PRO A 111 -3.05 10.98 5.54
C PRO A 111 -3.66 10.45 6.83
N LEU A 112 -4.92 9.99 6.82
CA LEU A 112 -5.56 9.44 8.01
C LEU A 112 -4.85 8.17 8.51
N ALA A 113 -4.45 7.28 7.61
CA ALA A 113 -3.71 6.07 7.97
C ALA A 113 -2.34 6.38 8.58
N PHE A 114 -1.62 7.38 8.02
CA PHE A 114 -0.32 7.82 8.54
C PHE A 114 -0.46 8.55 9.87
N PHE A 115 -1.45 9.41 10.01
CA PHE A 115 -1.75 10.06 11.29
C PHE A 115 -2.06 9.03 12.39
N ALA A 116 -2.86 8.01 12.08
CA ALA A 116 -3.13 6.92 13.02
C ALA A 116 -1.87 6.11 13.35
N GLY A 117 -1.01 5.82 12.35
CA GLY A 117 0.28 5.16 12.56
C GLY A 117 1.23 5.97 13.45
N ALA A 118 1.28 7.28 13.24
CA ALA A 118 2.08 8.19 14.05
C ALA A 118 1.56 8.27 15.50
N SER A 119 0.24 8.26 15.69
CA SER A 119 -0.39 8.31 17.01
C SER A 119 -0.04 7.10 17.90
N ILE A 120 0.36 5.98 17.31
CA ILE A 120 0.79 4.78 18.04
C ILE A 120 2.30 4.54 17.99
N GLY A 121 3.08 5.46 17.41
CA GLY A 121 4.55 5.42 17.42
C GLY A 121 5.18 4.53 16.35
N ALA A 122 4.45 4.11 15.31
CA ALA A 122 5.01 3.31 14.22
C ALA A 122 5.84 4.16 13.23
N VAL A 123 5.52 5.43 13.10
CA VAL A 123 6.19 6.41 12.24
C VAL A 123 6.16 7.78 12.92
N GLU A 124 7.22 8.56 12.75
CA GLU A 124 7.26 9.95 13.14
C GLU A 124 7.02 10.86 11.92
N LEU A 125 6.13 11.83 12.08
CA LEU A 125 5.89 12.89 11.10
C LEU A 125 6.76 14.09 11.49
N VAL A 126 7.95 14.23 10.90
CA VAL A 126 8.95 15.27 11.27
C VAL A 126 8.35 16.68 11.13
N SER A 127 7.61 16.92 10.05
CA SER A 127 6.85 18.13 9.83
C SER A 127 5.39 17.75 9.53
N PRO A 128 4.53 17.55 10.55
CA PRO A 128 3.24 16.86 10.40
C PRO A 128 2.36 17.42 9.27
N VAL A 129 2.24 18.74 9.18
CA VAL A 129 1.40 19.38 8.14
C VAL A 129 1.95 19.11 6.73
N ILE A 130 3.26 19.31 6.53
CA ILE A 130 3.90 19.10 5.21
C ILE A 130 3.88 17.61 4.87
N ALA A 131 4.19 16.74 5.81
CA ALA A 131 4.17 15.29 5.61
C ALA A 131 2.77 14.81 5.20
N LEU A 132 1.72 15.19 5.92
CA LEU A 132 0.34 14.78 5.63
C LEU A 132 -0.16 15.34 4.29
N ILE A 133 0.20 16.58 3.93
CA ILE A 133 -0.13 17.14 2.60
C ILE A 133 0.58 16.35 1.51
N SER A 134 1.87 16.07 1.67
CA SER A 134 2.66 15.30 0.68
C SER A 134 2.10 13.89 0.52
N ILE A 135 1.79 13.21 1.62
CA ILE A 135 1.14 11.89 1.61
C ILE A 135 -0.21 11.97 0.88
N GLY A 136 -1.02 12.98 1.19
CA GLY A 136 -2.32 13.18 0.55
C GLY A 136 -2.22 13.35 -0.97
N ILE A 137 -1.29 14.19 -1.42
CA ILE A 137 -1.04 14.40 -2.86
C ILE A 137 -0.58 13.10 -3.51
N GLY A 138 0.39 12.40 -2.93
CA GLY A 138 0.89 11.13 -3.45
C GLY A 138 -0.20 10.08 -3.56
N TRP A 139 -0.98 9.86 -2.50
CA TRP A 139 -2.07 8.89 -2.50
C TRP A 139 -3.22 9.27 -3.44
N ALA A 140 -3.50 10.57 -3.63
CA ALA A 140 -4.48 11.05 -4.60
C ALA A 140 -4.09 10.72 -6.06
N VAL A 141 -2.80 10.53 -6.33
CA VAL A 141 -2.27 10.11 -7.64
C VAL A 141 -2.14 8.58 -7.71
N MET A 142 -1.51 7.97 -6.71
CA MET A 142 -1.15 6.56 -6.74
C MET A 142 -2.36 5.63 -6.67
N LEU A 143 -3.37 5.95 -5.85
CA LEU A 143 -4.55 5.09 -5.74
C LEU A 143 -5.33 4.98 -7.06
N PRO A 144 -5.63 6.06 -7.80
CA PRO A 144 -6.20 5.95 -9.13
C PRO A 144 -5.35 5.15 -10.12
N LEU A 145 -4.03 5.28 -10.06
CA LEU A 145 -3.13 4.50 -10.94
C LEU A 145 -3.20 3.00 -10.64
N LEU A 146 -3.17 2.62 -9.37
CA LEU A 146 -3.33 1.22 -8.95
C LEU A 146 -4.70 0.65 -9.33
N VAL A 147 -5.78 1.43 -9.14
CA VAL A 147 -7.14 1.01 -9.55
C VAL A 147 -7.22 0.80 -11.07
N ARG A 148 -6.64 1.69 -11.86
CA ARG A 148 -6.60 1.53 -13.33
C ARG A 148 -5.78 0.30 -13.76
N LEU A 149 -4.66 0.06 -13.09
CA LEU A 149 -3.84 -1.13 -13.34
C LEU A 149 -4.63 -2.40 -13.00
N ALA A 150 -5.29 -2.43 -11.85
CA ALA A 150 -6.13 -3.56 -11.44
C ALA A 150 -7.24 -3.88 -12.47
N ILE A 151 -7.89 -2.85 -13.03
CA ILE A 151 -8.88 -3.02 -14.11
C ILE A 151 -8.23 -3.63 -15.36
N ARG A 152 -7.10 -3.06 -15.81
CA ARG A 152 -6.42 -3.53 -17.04
C ARG A 152 -5.94 -4.99 -16.94
N LEU A 153 -5.45 -5.38 -15.77
CA LEU A 153 -5.00 -6.75 -15.55
C LEU A 153 -6.16 -7.74 -15.50
N ASP A 154 -7.30 -7.34 -14.93
CA ASP A 154 -8.53 -8.12 -14.90
C ASP A 154 -9.12 -8.32 -16.32
N ASP A 155 -9.19 -7.25 -17.12
CA ASP A 155 -9.71 -7.28 -18.48
C ASP A 155 -8.83 -8.11 -19.43
N SER A 156 -7.50 -7.99 -19.33
CA SER A 156 -6.58 -8.75 -20.17
C SER A 156 -6.70 -10.26 -19.98
N HIS A 157 -6.98 -10.73 -18.78
CA HIS A 157 -7.20 -12.15 -18.49
C HIS A 157 -8.48 -12.66 -19.14
N ARG A 158 -9.57 -11.90 -19.04
CA ARG A 158 -10.86 -12.29 -19.65
C ARG A 158 -10.79 -12.41 -21.17
N LEU A 159 -9.99 -11.58 -21.83
CA LEU A 159 -9.80 -11.63 -23.28
C LEU A 159 -9.01 -12.89 -23.71
N VAL A 160 -8.02 -13.31 -22.93
CA VAL A 160 -7.25 -14.53 -23.18
C VAL A 160 -8.13 -15.77 -23.02
N GLU A 161 -8.95 -15.84 -21.98
CA GLU A 161 -9.89 -16.95 -21.76
C GLU A 161 -10.96 -17.08 -22.85
N GLN A 162 -11.40 -15.97 -23.45
CA GLN A 162 -12.38 -15.98 -24.55
C GLN A 162 -11.77 -16.39 -25.89
N SER A 163 -10.45 -16.39 -26.02
CA SER A 163 -9.72 -16.72 -27.25
C SER A 163 -9.14 -18.15 -27.26
N ALA A 164 -9.24 -18.88 -26.16
CA ALA A 164 -8.76 -20.25 -25.96
C ALA A 164 -9.88 -21.27 -26.07
#